data_57a2e9c71cc83c0cb1c638eea63aca10
#
_entry.id   57a2e9c71cc83c0cb1c638eea63aca10
#
_cell.length_a   1.000
_cell.length_b   1.000
_cell.length_c   1.000
_cell.angle_alpha   90.00
_cell.angle_beta   90.00
_cell.angle_gamma   90.00
#
_symmetry.space_group_name_H-M   'P 1'
#
loop_
_entity.id
_entity.type
_entity.pdbx_description
1 polymer ?
#
loop_
_entity_poly.entity_id
_entity_poly.type
_entity_poly.pdbx_seq_one_letter_code
_entity_poly.pdbx_strand_id
1 'polypeptide(L)'
;MRATTMSRRMIETNITEEDIKLEGSLRPQTLDDYIGQSKIKENLKVYITAAKQRGDALDHVLFYGPPGLGKTTLAGIIANEMGVHMKVTSGPAIEKPGEMAAILNNLEEGDLLFVDEIHRLNRQVEEVLYPAMEDYCIDIMIGKGSSARSVRLELPKFTLVGATTRAGLLTAPLRDRFGMIHHLEFYTIEELQQIIMHSAGILDVEIEPAGAKEMARRSRGTPRLANRILKRVRDFAQVKYDGIITEEVARTALDLMDVDKMGLDHIDRNILVTIIEKFNGGPVGLDTLAAAIGEDAGTIEDVYEPYLIKNGFLNRTPKGRTVTDLTYRHLGLKL
;
A
#
# COMPACT_ATOMS: atom_id res chain seq x y z
N MET A 1 -38.66 1.43 -0.35
CA MET A 1 -37.81 0.35 -0.91
C MET A 1 -36.72 0.96 -1.80
N ARG A 2 -35.65 1.51 -1.23
CA ARG A 2 -34.39 1.97 -1.90
C ARG A 2 -33.38 2.45 -0.82
N ALA A 3 -33.04 1.55 0.12
CA ALA A 3 -32.05 1.86 1.16
C ALA A 3 -30.94 0.78 1.25
N THR A 4 -30.75 -0.05 0.21
CA THR A 4 -29.90 -1.26 0.30
C THR A 4 -28.62 -1.18 -0.52
N THR A 5 -28.24 -0.02 -1.03
CA THR A 5 -27.09 0.08 -1.96
C THR A 5 -25.91 0.90 -1.41
N MET A 6 -25.96 1.43 -0.19
CA MET A 6 -24.89 2.26 0.37
C MET A 6 -23.89 1.52 1.28
N SER A 7 -24.11 0.23 1.55
CA SER A 7 -23.26 -0.60 2.44
C SER A 7 -22.17 -1.38 1.70
N ARG A 8 -21.79 -1.00 0.48
CA ARG A 8 -20.76 -1.72 -0.26
C ARG A 8 -19.38 -1.12 -0.04
N ARG A 9 -18.55 -1.84 0.73
CA ARG A 9 -17.08 -1.91 0.74
C ARG A 9 -16.33 -0.59 0.98
N MET A 10 -16.02 -0.27 2.23
CA MET A 10 -15.07 0.78 2.57
C MET A 10 -13.62 0.44 2.15
N ILE A 11 -13.31 -0.83 1.94
CA ILE A 11 -12.01 -1.33 1.47
C ILE A 11 -12.10 -1.79 0.00
N GLU A 12 -12.96 -1.18 -0.81
CA GLU A 12 -12.96 -1.50 -2.25
C GLU A 12 -11.68 -1.03 -2.91
N THR A 13 -11.04 -1.96 -3.61
CA THR A 13 -9.87 -1.74 -4.46
C THR A 13 -10.18 -0.98 -5.75
N ASN A 14 -11.46 -0.74 -6.07
CA ASN A 14 -11.87 0.03 -7.24
C ASN A 14 -11.82 1.54 -6.93
N ILE A 15 -10.69 2.13 -7.27
CA ILE A 15 -10.42 3.56 -7.15
C ILE A 15 -11.13 4.27 -8.31
N THR A 16 -11.94 5.30 -8.02
CA THR A 16 -12.50 6.17 -9.08
C THR A 16 -11.43 7.16 -9.58
N GLU A 17 -11.59 7.69 -10.80
CA GLU A 17 -10.66 8.72 -11.32
C GLU A 17 -10.60 9.98 -10.43
N GLU A 18 -11.70 10.33 -9.78
CA GLU A 18 -11.76 11.42 -8.80
C GLU A 18 -10.99 11.07 -7.52
N ASP A 19 -11.05 9.82 -7.07
CA ASP A 19 -10.26 9.36 -5.92
C ASP A 19 -8.76 9.44 -6.23
N ILE A 20 -8.34 9.10 -7.45
CA ILE A 20 -6.93 9.18 -7.90
C ILE A 20 -6.44 10.63 -7.88
N LYS A 21 -7.21 11.57 -8.44
CA LYS A 21 -6.83 12.99 -8.47
C LYS A 21 -6.75 13.59 -7.07
N LEU A 22 -7.72 13.26 -6.22
CA LEU A 22 -7.80 13.77 -4.87
C LEU A 22 -6.76 13.11 -3.94
N GLU A 23 -6.49 11.80 -4.10
CA GLU A 23 -5.36 11.15 -3.41
C GLU A 23 -4.03 11.79 -3.82
N GLY A 24 -3.88 12.19 -5.07
CA GLY A 24 -2.71 12.92 -5.56
C GLY A 24 -2.48 14.24 -4.83
N SER A 25 -3.54 15.03 -4.59
CA SER A 25 -3.46 16.32 -3.90
C SER A 25 -3.16 16.21 -2.39
N LEU A 26 -3.51 15.08 -1.77
CA LEU A 26 -3.26 14.83 -0.35
C LEU A 26 -1.90 14.20 -0.07
N ARG A 27 -1.14 13.82 -1.13
CA ARG A 27 0.17 13.20 -0.94
C ARG A 27 1.22 14.23 -0.62
N PRO A 28 2.02 14.03 0.44
CA PRO A 28 3.17 14.86 0.72
C PRO A 28 4.17 14.81 -0.46
N GLN A 29 4.79 15.94 -0.74
CA GLN A 29 5.72 16.09 -1.87
C GLN A 29 7.18 16.05 -1.43
N THR A 30 7.47 16.27 -0.15
CA THR A 30 8.80 16.29 0.42
C THR A 30 8.93 15.32 1.60
N LEU A 31 10.16 14.97 1.99
CA LEU A 31 10.40 14.18 3.18
C LEU A 31 9.97 14.93 4.44
N ASP A 32 10.08 16.24 4.47
CA ASP A 32 9.73 17.04 5.65
C ASP A 32 8.21 17.04 5.90
N ASP A 33 7.38 17.04 4.85
CA ASP A 33 5.91 16.96 4.93
C ASP A 33 5.41 15.52 5.22
N TYR A 34 6.27 14.52 5.04
CA TYR A 34 5.87 13.14 5.22
C TYR A 34 5.82 12.76 6.71
N ILE A 35 4.64 12.43 7.22
CA ILE A 35 4.40 12.04 8.60
C ILE A 35 4.63 10.54 8.76
N GLY A 36 5.26 10.16 9.87
CA GLY A 36 5.54 8.75 10.21
C GLY A 36 6.78 8.17 9.54
N GLN A 37 7.00 6.87 9.73
CA GLN A 37 8.14 6.12 9.18
C GLN A 37 9.50 6.78 9.45
N SER A 38 9.71 7.35 10.64
CA SER A 38 10.83 8.24 10.98
C SER A 38 12.20 7.66 10.62
N LYS A 39 12.42 6.37 10.90
CA LYS A 39 13.67 5.68 10.56
C LYS A 39 13.93 5.61 9.05
N ILE A 40 12.88 5.37 8.25
CA ILE A 40 12.99 5.34 6.79
C ILE A 40 13.29 6.74 6.27
N LYS A 41 12.60 7.77 6.81
CA LYS A 41 12.83 9.18 6.45
C LYS A 41 14.27 9.59 6.69
N GLU A 42 14.82 9.31 7.88
CA GLU A 42 16.20 9.64 8.22
C GLU A 42 17.18 8.98 7.26
N ASN A 43 17.01 7.68 6.98
CA ASN A 43 17.86 6.95 6.05
C ASN A 43 17.79 7.55 4.64
N LEU A 44 16.58 7.77 4.12
CA LEU A 44 16.39 8.34 2.78
C LEU A 44 16.99 9.75 2.69
N LYS A 45 16.85 10.58 3.72
CA LYS A 45 17.45 11.93 3.75
C LYS A 45 18.97 11.89 3.62
N VAL A 46 19.63 10.95 4.31
CA VAL A 46 21.08 10.76 4.21
C VAL A 46 21.49 10.30 2.82
N TYR A 47 20.83 9.26 2.27
CA TYR A 47 21.20 8.69 0.97
C TYR A 47 20.92 9.64 -0.20
N ILE A 48 19.78 10.33 -0.19
CA ILE A 48 19.42 11.33 -1.19
C ILE A 48 20.43 12.49 -1.16
N THR A 49 20.76 13.00 0.04
CA THR A 49 21.74 14.08 0.18
C THR A 49 23.12 13.66 -0.36
N ALA A 50 23.55 12.44 -0.02
CA ALA A 50 24.84 11.93 -0.50
C ALA A 50 24.86 11.70 -2.01
N ALA A 51 23.81 11.17 -2.61
CA ALA A 51 23.68 10.98 -4.06
C ALA A 51 23.74 12.34 -4.78
N LYS A 52 22.97 13.34 -4.31
CA LYS A 52 23.00 14.72 -4.85
C LYS A 52 24.37 15.38 -4.77
N GLN A 53 25.10 15.19 -3.66
CA GLN A 53 26.45 15.75 -3.51
C GLN A 53 27.46 15.14 -4.49
N ARG A 54 27.29 13.87 -4.85
CA ARG A 54 28.14 13.19 -5.84
C ARG A 54 27.69 13.41 -7.28
N GLY A 55 26.46 13.88 -7.49
CA GLY A 55 25.86 13.97 -8.82
C GLY A 55 25.51 12.60 -9.42
N ASP A 56 25.24 11.60 -8.57
CA ASP A 56 24.90 10.23 -8.95
C ASP A 56 23.41 9.97 -8.84
N ALA A 57 22.91 8.96 -9.59
CA ALA A 57 21.60 8.38 -9.33
C ALA A 57 21.58 7.75 -7.92
N LEU A 58 20.40 7.71 -7.30
CA LEU A 58 20.21 7.03 -6.03
C LEU A 58 20.29 5.50 -6.23
N ASP A 59 20.81 4.78 -5.26
CA ASP A 59 20.76 3.31 -5.27
C ASP A 59 19.31 2.79 -5.36
N HIS A 60 19.13 1.58 -5.91
CA HIS A 60 17.82 0.97 -6.03
C HIS A 60 17.17 0.71 -4.68
N VAL A 61 15.86 1.00 -4.57
CA VAL A 61 15.09 0.94 -3.32
C VAL A 61 13.96 -0.07 -3.42
N LEU A 62 13.81 -0.89 -2.40
CA LEU A 62 12.65 -1.78 -2.23
C LEU A 62 11.83 -1.34 -1.02
N PHE A 63 10.58 -1.00 -1.25
CA PHE A 63 9.59 -0.79 -0.19
C PHE A 63 8.66 -2.00 -0.07
N TYR A 64 8.51 -2.55 1.12
CA TYR A 64 7.58 -3.64 1.35
C TYR A 64 6.75 -3.43 2.61
N GLY A 65 5.58 -4.07 2.65
CA GLY A 65 4.62 -3.98 3.75
C GLY A 65 3.18 -3.94 3.26
N PRO A 66 2.21 -3.97 4.18
CA PRO A 66 0.78 -3.94 3.86
C PRO A 66 0.37 -2.82 2.88
N PRO A 67 -0.76 -2.95 2.18
CA PRO A 67 -1.23 -1.91 1.27
C PRO A 67 -1.63 -0.64 2.04
N GLY A 68 -1.56 0.52 1.37
CA GLY A 68 -2.02 1.80 1.92
C GLY A 68 -1.07 2.51 2.88
N LEU A 69 0.17 2.03 3.05
CA LEU A 69 1.18 2.60 3.95
C LEU A 69 2.05 3.71 3.32
N GLY A 70 1.88 4.01 2.02
CA GLY A 70 2.61 5.12 1.39
C GLY A 70 3.82 4.72 0.55
N LYS A 71 3.96 3.46 0.10
CA LYS A 71 5.08 3.01 -0.77
C LYS A 71 5.22 3.88 -2.03
N THR A 72 4.14 4.09 -2.75
CA THR A 72 4.09 4.96 -3.95
C THR A 72 4.37 6.43 -3.62
N THR A 73 3.92 6.90 -2.46
CA THR A 73 4.16 8.26 -1.99
C THR A 73 5.65 8.49 -1.72
N LEU A 74 6.32 7.55 -1.05
CA LEU A 74 7.76 7.64 -0.82
C LEU A 74 8.56 7.62 -2.13
N ALA A 75 8.15 6.82 -3.13
CA ALA A 75 8.77 6.85 -4.45
C ALA A 75 8.65 8.23 -5.12
N GLY A 76 7.46 8.84 -5.05
CA GLY A 76 7.24 10.20 -5.55
C GLY A 76 8.08 11.24 -4.83
N ILE A 77 8.18 11.15 -3.51
CA ILE A 77 9.04 12.03 -2.70
C ILE A 77 10.51 11.88 -3.10
N ILE A 78 11.01 10.65 -3.29
CA ILE A 78 12.39 10.43 -3.73
C ILE A 78 12.63 11.13 -5.08
N ALA A 79 11.72 10.97 -6.04
CA ALA A 79 11.85 11.63 -7.35
C ALA A 79 11.87 13.15 -7.21
N ASN A 80 10.97 13.73 -6.41
CA ASN A 80 10.92 15.17 -6.16
C ASN A 80 12.19 15.68 -5.48
N GLU A 81 12.64 14.99 -4.43
CA GLU A 81 13.86 15.34 -3.70
C GLU A 81 15.11 15.22 -4.58
N MET A 82 15.19 14.22 -5.45
CA MET A 82 16.28 14.09 -6.43
C MET A 82 16.16 15.06 -7.61
N GLY A 83 14.98 15.63 -7.86
CA GLY A 83 14.72 16.54 -8.98
C GLY A 83 14.66 15.80 -10.32
N VAL A 84 14.15 14.57 -10.35
CA VAL A 84 14.11 13.70 -11.54
C VAL A 84 12.68 13.30 -11.89
N HIS A 85 12.47 12.82 -13.11
CA HIS A 85 11.16 12.30 -13.51
C HIS A 85 10.91 10.89 -12.96
N MET A 86 9.66 10.63 -12.56
CA MET A 86 9.23 9.30 -12.14
C MET A 86 8.35 8.66 -13.20
N LYS A 87 8.81 7.54 -13.75
CA LYS A 87 7.97 6.64 -14.57
C LYS A 87 7.34 5.58 -13.68
N VAL A 88 6.04 5.37 -13.84
CA VAL A 88 5.26 4.45 -13.01
C VAL A 88 4.77 3.29 -13.84
N THR A 89 4.99 2.09 -13.35
CA THR A 89 4.43 0.86 -13.91
C THR A 89 4.08 -0.13 -12.78
N SER A 90 3.58 -1.30 -13.13
CA SER A 90 3.30 -2.36 -12.15
C SER A 90 3.72 -3.72 -12.69
N GLY A 91 4.05 -4.66 -11.78
CA GLY A 91 4.40 -6.02 -12.16
C GLY A 91 3.37 -6.67 -13.09
N PRO A 92 2.06 -6.65 -12.77
CA PRO A 92 1.02 -7.20 -13.64
C PRO A 92 0.88 -6.56 -15.02
N ALA A 93 1.33 -5.32 -15.19
CA ALA A 93 1.24 -4.60 -16.46
C ALA A 93 2.36 -4.98 -17.45
N ILE A 94 3.37 -5.71 -16.99
CA ILE A 94 4.53 -6.11 -17.80
C ILE A 94 4.52 -7.62 -17.99
N GLU A 95 4.08 -8.06 -19.15
CA GLU A 95 3.97 -9.48 -19.46
C GLU A 95 5.20 -10.03 -20.17
N LYS A 96 5.91 -9.19 -20.93
CA LYS A 96 7.00 -9.62 -21.81
C LYS A 96 8.32 -8.88 -21.53
N PRO A 97 9.46 -9.56 -21.68
CA PRO A 97 10.79 -8.94 -21.53
C PRO A 97 10.99 -7.70 -22.41
N GLY A 98 10.44 -7.71 -23.64
CA GLY A 98 10.53 -6.57 -24.56
C GLY A 98 9.81 -5.31 -24.08
N GLU A 99 8.75 -5.45 -23.28
CA GLU A 99 8.03 -4.31 -22.68
C GLU A 99 8.88 -3.65 -21.60
N MET A 100 9.52 -4.47 -20.74
CA MET A 100 10.46 -3.96 -19.75
C MET A 100 11.66 -3.29 -20.42
N ALA A 101 12.23 -3.91 -21.44
CA ALA A 101 13.33 -3.34 -22.20
C ALA A 101 12.96 -1.99 -22.84
N ALA A 102 11.75 -1.86 -23.39
CA ALA A 102 11.26 -0.60 -23.95
C ALA A 102 11.09 0.49 -22.87
N ILE A 103 10.59 0.13 -21.68
CA ILE A 103 10.47 1.07 -20.55
C ILE A 103 11.86 1.57 -20.16
N LEU A 104 12.82 0.67 -19.96
CA LEU A 104 14.18 0.99 -19.55
C LEU A 104 14.90 1.87 -20.60
N ASN A 105 14.77 1.54 -21.88
CA ASN A 105 15.39 2.31 -22.96
C ASN A 105 14.82 3.74 -23.13
N ASN A 106 13.63 3.99 -22.59
CA ASN A 106 13.01 5.32 -22.62
C ASN A 106 13.28 6.14 -21.35
N LEU A 107 14.12 5.66 -20.42
CA LEU A 107 14.56 6.43 -19.27
C LEU A 107 15.60 7.47 -19.68
N GLU A 108 15.64 8.59 -18.95
CA GLU A 108 16.68 9.60 -19.03
C GLU A 108 17.64 9.48 -17.85
N GLU A 109 18.79 10.17 -17.91
CA GLU A 109 19.79 10.13 -16.86
C GLU A 109 19.21 10.60 -15.52
N GLY A 110 19.31 9.76 -14.51
CA GLY A 110 18.80 10.01 -13.17
C GLY A 110 17.34 9.67 -12.95
N ASP A 111 16.56 9.32 -14.00
CA ASP A 111 15.14 9.00 -13.88
C ASP A 111 14.88 7.92 -12.82
N LEU A 112 13.69 7.98 -12.21
CA LEU A 112 13.19 6.98 -11.28
C LEU A 112 12.14 6.11 -11.96
N LEU A 113 12.37 4.79 -12.01
CA LEU A 113 11.38 3.80 -12.43
C LEU A 113 10.71 3.21 -11.19
N PHE A 114 9.42 3.48 -11.00
CA PHE A 114 8.62 2.87 -9.94
C PHE A 114 7.85 1.67 -10.48
N VAL A 115 8.05 0.49 -9.86
CA VAL A 115 7.34 -0.75 -10.19
C VAL A 115 6.52 -1.20 -9.00
N ASP A 116 5.20 -1.00 -9.05
CA ASP A 116 4.30 -1.49 -8.01
C ASP A 116 4.05 -3.00 -8.18
N GLU A 117 3.78 -3.69 -7.07
CA GLU A 117 3.59 -5.15 -7.04
C GLU A 117 4.69 -5.91 -7.80
N ILE A 118 5.94 -5.50 -7.59
CA ILE A 118 7.12 -6.01 -8.32
C ILE A 118 7.28 -7.53 -8.19
N HIS A 119 6.77 -8.14 -7.13
CA HIS A 119 6.77 -9.61 -6.93
C HIS A 119 5.89 -10.36 -7.96
N ARG A 120 5.07 -9.65 -8.74
CA ARG A 120 4.22 -10.21 -9.78
C ARG A 120 4.87 -10.18 -11.17
N LEU A 121 6.08 -9.69 -11.29
CA LEU A 121 6.86 -9.85 -12.51
C LEU A 121 7.12 -11.33 -12.78
N ASN A 122 6.98 -11.76 -14.02
CA ASN A 122 7.40 -13.09 -14.39
C ASN A 122 8.94 -13.18 -14.48
N ARG A 123 9.47 -14.38 -14.36
CA ARG A 123 10.91 -14.61 -14.31
C ARG A 123 11.68 -14.06 -15.52
N GLN A 124 11.11 -14.14 -16.70
CA GLN A 124 11.76 -13.65 -17.93
C GLN A 124 11.90 -12.13 -17.92
N VAL A 125 10.93 -11.41 -17.34
CA VAL A 125 11.00 -9.96 -17.16
C VAL A 125 11.99 -9.59 -16.07
N GLU A 126 12.04 -10.35 -14.95
CA GLU A 126 13.06 -10.14 -13.92
C GLU A 126 14.47 -10.28 -14.47
N GLU A 127 14.72 -11.25 -15.36
CA GLU A 127 16.03 -11.50 -15.97
C GLU A 127 16.53 -10.30 -16.81
N VAL A 128 15.63 -9.46 -17.33
CA VAL A 128 15.99 -8.18 -17.99
C VAL A 128 16.45 -7.15 -16.98
N LEU A 129 15.86 -7.15 -15.78
CA LEU A 129 16.20 -6.18 -14.73
C LEU A 129 17.58 -6.42 -14.12
N TYR A 130 18.07 -7.65 -14.10
CA TYR A 130 19.35 -7.95 -13.44
C TYR A 130 20.52 -7.17 -14.02
N PRO A 131 20.85 -7.25 -15.33
CA PRO A 131 21.93 -6.45 -15.90
C PRO A 131 21.58 -4.94 -15.94
N ALA A 132 20.30 -4.58 -16.03
CA ALA A 132 19.87 -3.19 -15.99
C ALA A 132 20.16 -2.51 -14.65
N MET A 133 19.99 -3.26 -13.53
CA MET A 133 20.25 -2.75 -12.18
C MET A 133 21.74 -2.75 -11.80
N GLU A 134 22.51 -3.73 -12.29
CA GLU A 134 23.95 -3.85 -11.93
C GLU A 134 24.84 -3.04 -12.84
N ASP A 135 24.65 -3.18 -14.16
CA ASP A 135 25.57 -2.68 -15.20
C ASP A 135 24.95 -1.57 -16.04
N TYR A 136 23.72 -1.15 -15.79
CA TYR A 136 22.98 -0.20 -16.62
C TYR A 136 22.99 -0.60 -18.10
N CYS A 137 22.68 -1.85 -18.39
CA CYS A 137 22.60 -2.37 -19.75
C CYS A 137 21.50 -3.44 -19.87
N ILE A 138 21.06 -3.68 -21.11
CA ILE A 138 20.17 -4.77 -21.46
C ILE A 138 20.71 -5.51 -22.67
N ASP A 139 20.55 -6.85 -22.67
CA ASP A 139 20.91 -7.71 -23.79
C ASP A 139 19.66 -8.03 -24.61
N ILE A 140 19.61 -7.60 -25.87
CA ILE A 140 18.50 -7.80 -26.78
C ILE A 140 18.90 -8.81 -27.87
N MET A 141 18.07 -9.84 -28.07
CA MET A 141 18.25 -10.79 -29.16
C MET A 141 17.65 -10.23 -30.46
N ILE A 142 18.50 -9.99 -31.45
CA ILE A 142 18.10 -9.53 -32.79
C ILE A 142 18.25 -10.69 -33.77
N GLY A 143 17.22 -10.96 -34.61
CA GLY A 143 17.19 -12.02 -35.56
C GLY A 143 16.46 -13.29 -35.07
N LYS A 144 16.39 -14.31 -35.92
CA LYS A 144 15.72 -15.58 -35.62
C LYS A 144 16.63 -16.78 -35.98
N GLY A 145 16.51 -17.86 -35.25
CA GLY A 145 17.26 -19.12 -35.51
C GLY A 145 18.78 -18.95 -35.41
N SER A 146 19.55 -19.54 -36.32
CA SER A 146 21.01 -19.52 -36.33
C SER A 146 21.62 -18.13 -36.60
N SER A 147 20.86 -17.17 -37.06
CA SER A 147 21.29 -15.77 -37.27
C SER A 147 20.97 -14.82 -36.11
N ALA A 148 20.42 -15.35 -35.02
CA ALA A 148 20.17 -14.55 -33.83
C ALA A 148 21.48 -14.07 -33.20
N ARG A 149 21.56 -12.79 -32.89
CA ARG A 149 22.70 -12.16 -32.22
C ARG A 149 22.23 -11.40 -30.99
N SER A 150 22.97 -11.51 -29.90
CA SER A 150 22.79 -10.66 -28.74
C SER A 150 23.46 -9.30 -29.00
N VAL A 151 22.70 -8.24 -28.79
CA VAL A 151 23.19 -6.86 -28.83
C VAL A 151 22.99 -6.26 -27.45
N ARG A 152 24.09 -5.77 -26.85
CA ARG A 152 24.05 -5.07 -25.57
C ARG A 152 23.75 -3.61 -25.83
N LEU A 153 22.70 -3.08 -25.20
CA LEU A 153 22.35 -1.66 -25.20
C LEU A 153 22.68 -1.08 -23.83
N GLU A 154 23.41 0.02 -23.84
CA GLU A 154 23.68 0.79 -22.62
C GLU A 154 22.42 1.60 -22.26
N LEU A 155 22.14 1.68 -20.97
CA LEU A 155 21.06 2.47 -20.39
C LEU A 155 21.64 3.67 -19.64
N PRO A 156 20.91 4.78 -19.57
CA PRO A 156 21.25 5.85 -18.64
C PRO A 156 21.20 5.31 -17.20
N LYS A 157 21.97 5.90 -16.30
CA LYS A 157 21.87 5.58 -14.87
C LYS A 157 20.50 5.99 -14.38
N PHE A 158 19.81 5.09 -13.71
CA PHE A 158 18.47 5.28 -13.19
C PHE A 158 18.32 4.67 -11.79
N THR A 159 17.28 5.07 -11.08
CA THR A 159 16.92 4.45 -9.82
C THR A 159 15.67 3.58 -10.00
N LEU A 160 15.76 2.28 -9.69
CA LEU A 160 14.58 1.42 -9.57
C LEU A 160 14.03 1.50 -8.16
N VAL A 161 12.76 1.85 -8.03
CA VAL A 161 12.01 1.73 -6.78
C VAL A 161 10.96 0.65 -6.92
N GLY A 162 11.18 -0.49 -6.29
CA GLY A 162 10.22 -1.59 -6.22
C GLY A 162 9.28 -1.44 -5.03
N ALA A 163 8.02 -1.74 -5.22
CA ALA A 163 7.05 -1.85 -4.13
C ALA A 163 6.38 -3.22 -4.13
N THR A 164 6.17 -3.79 -2.94
CA THR A 164 5.50 -5.10 -2.80
C THR A 164 4.76 -5.21 -1.47
N THR A 165 3.65 -5.95 -1.48
CA THR A 165 2.99 -6.42 -0.25
C THR A 165 3.64 -7.71 0.26
N ARG A 166 4.33 -8.46 -0.60
CA ARG A 166 4.82 -9.83 -0.36
C ARG A 166 6.32 -9.95 -0.66
N ALA A 167 7.16 -9.39 0.19
CA ALA A 167 8.63 -9.45 0.01
C ALA A 167 9.18 -10.88 -0.09
N GLY A 168 8.52 -11.85 0.55
CA GLY A 168 8.91 -13.26 0.50
C GLY A 168 8.68 -13.94 -0.86
N LEU A 169 7.91 -13.34 -1.77
CA LEU A 169 7.70 -13.85 -3.12
C LEU A 169 8.72 -13.32 -4.14
N LEU A 170 9.53 -12.32 -3.76
CA LEU A 170 10.63 -11.86 -4.60
C LEU A 170 11.70 -12.92 -4.69
N THR A 171 12.25 -13.12 -5.89
CA THR A 171 13.41 -13.99 -6.07
C THR A 171 14.62 -13.41 -5.34
N ALA A 172 15.47 -14.26 -4.79
CA ALA A 172 16.69 -13.82 -4.12
C ALA A 172 17.57 -12.96 -5.06
N PRO A 173 17.79 -13.34 -6.34
CA PRO A 173 18.58 -12.54 -7.27
C PRO A 173 18.04 -11.10 -7.47
N LEU A 174 16.72 -10.91 -7.54
CA LEU A 174 16.13 -9.57 -7.67
C LEU A 174 16.27 -8.80 -6.37
N ARG A 175 15.96 -9.43 -5.23
CA ARG A 175 16.02 -8.76 -3.93
C ARG A 175 17.42 -8.29 -3.59
N ASP A 176 18.44 -9.09 -3.87
CA ASP A 176 19.83 -8.80 -3.50
C ASP A 176 20.44 -7.64 -4.32
N ARG A 177 19.77 -7.20 -5.39
CA ARG A 177 20.14 -6.04 -6.20
C ARG A 177 19.60 -4.70 -5.68
N PHE A 178 18.73 -4.73 -4.69
CA PHE A 178 18.30 -3.52 -4.01
C PHE A 178 19.31 -3.12 -2.94
N GLY A 179 19.95 -1.96 -3.11
CA GLY A 179 20.88 -1.41 -2.13
C GLY A 179 20.19 -0.94 -0.84
N MET A 180 18.88 -0.62 -0.93
CA MET A 180 18.08 -0.17 0.18
C MET A 180 16.78 -0.97 0.25
N ILE A 181 16.53 -1.62 1.40
CA ILE A 181 15.30 -2.40 1.63
C ILE A 181 14.63 -1.87 2.89
N HIS A 182 13.39 -1.38 2.74
CA HIS A 182 12.64 -0.76 3.82
C HIS A 182 11.29 -1.42 4.03
N HIS A 183 11.05 -1.84 5.28
CA HIS A 183 9.74 -2.32 5.74
C HIS A 183 8.91 -1.14 6.24
N LEU A 184 7.75 -0.90 5.61
CA LEU A 184 6.79 0.08 6.09
C LEU A 184 5.90 -0.56 7.16
N GLU A 185 5.81 0.11 8.30
CA GLU A 185 4.99 -0.32 9.43
C GLU A 185 3.64 0.41 9.44
N PHE A 186 2.68 -0.18 10.14
CA PHE A 186 1.42 0.51 10.41
C PHE A 186 1.67 1.77 11.26
N TYR A 187 0.98 2.84 10.92
CA TYR A 187 1.04 4.11 11.61
C TYR A 187 0.41 4.04 13.00
N THR A 188 0.88 4.86 13.91
CA THR A 188 0.25 5.08 15.21
C THR A 188 -1.02 5.91 15.07
N ILE A 189 -1.84 5.94 16.12
CA ILE A 189 -3.05 6.79 16.14
C ILE A 189 -2.66 8.27 16.06
N GLU A 190 -1.58 8.66 16.71
CA GLU A 190 -1.07 10.03 16.74
C GLU A 190 -0.58 10.48 15.37
N GLU A 191 0.15 9.64 14.66
CA GLU A 191 0.60 9.91 13.28
C GLU A 191 -0.58 10.02 12.33
N LEU A 192 -1.57 9.13 12.41
CA LEU A 192 -2.78 9.20 11.59
C LEU A 192 -3.64 10.41 11.92
N GLN A 193 -3.73 10.81 13.18
CA GLN A 193 -4.40 12.04 13.58
C GLN A 193 -3.75 13.28 12.93
N GLN A 194 -2.42 13.34 12.91
CA GLN A 194 -1.69 14.41 12.22
C GLN A 194 -1.96 14.40 10.72
N ILE A 195 -1.96 13.23 10.09
CA ILE A 195 -2.26 13.07 8.66
C ILE A 195 -3.69 13.55 8.37
N ILE A 196 -4.67 13.16 9.18
CA ILE A 196 -6.07 13.59 9.03
C ILE A 196 -6.20 15.10 9.17
N MET A 197 -5.58 15.70 10.19
CA MET A 197 -5.59 17.15 10.39
C MET A 197 -4.97 17.90 9.22
N HIS A 198 -3.82 17.43 8.73
CA HIS A 198 -3.16 18.01 7.55
C HIS A 198 -4.03 17.88 6.29
N SER A 199 -4.60 16.70 6.06
CA SER A 199 -5.49 16.45 4.91
C SER A 199 -6.77 17.25 4.99
N ALA A 200 -7.34 17.47 6.18
CA ALA A 200 -8.52 18.31 6.40
C ALA A 200 -8.22 19.78 6.02
N GLY A 201 -7.03 20.29 6.37
CA GLY A 201 -6.59 21.62 5.94
C GLY A 201 -6.49 21.76 4.43
N ILE A 202 -5.95 20.75 3.71
CA ILE A 202 -5.88 20.76 2.24
C ILE A 202 -7.28 20.71 1.60
N LEU A 203 -8.22 20.01 2.24
CA LEU A 203 -9.60 19.86 1.77
C LEU A 203 -10.52 20.99 2.20
N ASP A 204 -10.01 21.97 2.93
CA ASP A 204 -10.80 23.07 3.53
C ASP A 204 -11.98 22.55 4.38
N VAL A 205 -11.66 21.59 5.27
CA VAL A 205 -12.64 20.95 6.18
C VAL A 205 -12.32 21.34 7.61
N GLU A 206 -13.30 21.91 8.30
CA GLU A 206 -13.18 22.22 9.71
C GLU A 206 -13.32 20.95 10.56
N ILE A 207 -12.31 20.69 11.38
CA ILE A 207 -12.22 19.47 12.18
C ILE A 207 -11.61 19.71 13.55
N GLU A 208 -12.22 19.14 14.58
CA GLU A 208 -11.67 19.15 15.93
C GLU A 208 -10.61 18.03 16.10
N PRO A 209 -9.57 18.25 16.93
CA PRO A 209 -8.58 17.20 17.22
C PRO A 209 -9.17 15.89 17.75
N ALA A 210 -10.28 15.95 18.50
CA ALA A 210 -10.99 14.78 19.00
C ALA A 210 -11.67 13.98 17.88
N GLY A 211 -12.26 14.65 16.90
CA GLY A 211 -12.84 14.04 15.70
C GLY A 211 -11.78 13.36 14.84
N ALA A 212 -10.63 14.04 14.63
CA ALA A 212 -9.50 13.47 13.92
C ALA A 212 -8.94 12.22 14.62
N LYS A 213 -8.85 12.25 15.96
CA LYS A 213 -8.39 11.10 16.76
C LYS A 213 -9.33 9.89 16.66
N GLU A 214 -10.64 10.12 16.68
CA GLU A 214 -11.63 9.04 16.54
C GLU A 214 -11.54 8.40 15.15
N MET A 215 -11.39 9.18 14.09
CA MET A 215 -11.15 8.65 12.75
C MET A 215 -9.81 7.90 12.65
N ALA A 216 -8.75 8.43 13.25
CA ALA A 216 -7.44 7.79 13.29
C ALA A 216 -7.48 6.40 13.93
N ARG A 217 -8.21 6.25 15.05
CA ARG A 217 -8.39 4.96 15.73
C ARG A 217 -9.03 3.89 14.84
N ARG A 218 -9.99 4.29 14.00
CA ARG A 218 -10.73 3.39 13.11
C ARG A 218 -10.09 3.24 11.71
N SER A 219 -8.92 3.89 11.48
CA SER A 219 -8.23 3.87 10.18
C SER A 219 -7.26 2.70 9.98
N ARG A 220 -7.30 1.70 10.86
CA ARG A 220 -6.51 0.45 10.72
C ARG A 220 -5.01 0.67 10.53
N GLY A 221 -4.46 1.75 11.05
CA GLY A 221 -3.03 2.05 10.92
C GLY A 221 -2.58 2.45 9.51
N THR A 222 -3.48 2.81 8.59
CA THR A 222 -3.12 3.12 7.22
C THR A 222 -3.57 4.52 6.78
N PRO A 223 -2.66 5.37 6.24
CA PRO A 223 -2.99 6.71 5.74
C PRO A 223 -4.06 6.72 4.65
N ARG A 224 -4.05 5.73 3.75
CA ARG A 224 -5.05 5.62 2.68
C ARG A 224 -6.47 5.51 3.26
N LEU A 225 -6.67 4.64 4.26
CA LEU A 225 -7.99 4.49 4.90
C LEU A 225 -8.35 5.73 5.72
N ALA A 226 -7.39 6.34 6.41
CA ALA A 226 -7.60 7.58 7.15
C ALA A 226 -8.15 8.70 6.24
N ASN A 227 -7.54 8.91 5.08
CA ASN A 227 -8.00 9.89 4.10
C ASN A 227 -9.35 9.53 3.47
N ARG A 228 -9.63 8.24 3.23
CA ARG A 228 -10.96 7.80 2.76
C ARG A 228 -12.05 8.04 3.80
N ILE A 229 -11.77 7.73 5.06
CA ILE A 229 -12.67 8.00 6.19
C ILE A 229 -12.92 9.51 6.29
N LEU A 230 -11.89 10.34 6.25
CA LEU A 230 -12.02 11.80 6.31
C LEU A 230 -12.99 12.32 5.24
N LYS A 231 -12.86 11.90 3.99
CA LYS A 231 -13.76 12.29 2.91
C LYS A 231 -15.20 11.92 3.19
N ARG A 232 -15.46 10.71 3.66
CA ARG A 232 -16.82 10.23 3.95
C ARG A 232 -17.43 10.92 5.16
N VAL A 233 -16.64 11.14 6.21
CA VAL A 233 -17.09 11.88 7.39
C VAL A 233 -17.35 13.35 7.06
N ARG A 234 -16.52 13.96 6.20
CA ARG A 234 -16.77 15.29 5.65
C ARG A 234 -18.13 15.37 4.96
N ASP A 235 -18.39 14.47 4.00
CA ASP A 235 -19.65 14.45 3.26
C ASP A 235 -20.85 14.31 4.20
N PHE A 236 -20.69 13.48 5.24
CA PHE A 236 -21.71 13.29 6.27
C PHE A 236 -21.90 14.54 7.12
N ALA A 237 -20.82 15.21 7.56
CA ALA A 237 -20.85 16.44 8.33
C ALA A 237 -21.56 17.56 7.56
N GLN A 238 -21.25 17.73 6.27
CA GLN A 238 -21.85 18.75 5.41
C GLN A 238 -23.34 18.54 5.18
N VAL A 239 -23.82 17.29 5.11
CA VAL A 239 -25.23 17.00 4.80
C VAL A 239 -26.12 16.92 6.03
N LYS A 240 -25.58 16.44 7.16
CA LYS A 240 -26.36 16.14 8.38
C LYS A 240 -26.13 17.12 9.53
N TYR A 241 -25.03 17.87 9.47
CA TYR A 241 -24.61 18.82 10.50
C TYR A 241 -24.21 20.16 9.86
N ASP A 242 -23.47 20.96 10.58
CA ASP A 242 -22.99 22.30 10.20
C ASP A 242 -21.65 22.29 9.40
N GLY A 243 -21.17 21.11 9.04
CA GLY A 243 -19.91 20.95 8.28
C GLY A 243 -18.68 20.76 9.16
N ILE A 244 -18.79 20.92 10.49
CA ILE A 244 -17.67 20.73 11.43
C ILE A 244 -17.58 19.26 11.86
N ILE A 245 -16.40 18.70 11.79
CA ILE A 245 -16.15 17.32 12.23
C ILE A 245 -15.74 17.31 13.71
N THR A 246 -16.71 17.15 14.59
CA THR A 246 -16.49 16.88 16.02
C THR A 246 -16.27 15.39 16.27
N GLU A 247 -15.91 14.98 17.50
CA GLU A 247 -15.83 13.56 17.88
C GLU A 247 -17.18 12.84 17.70
N GLU A 248 -18.29 13.49 18.05
CA GLU A 248 -19.63 12.92 17.94
C GLU A 248 -20.02 12.70 16.46
N VAL A 249 -19.77 13.69 15.60
CA VAL A 249 -20.00 13.60 14.16
C VAL A 249 -19.17 12.46 13.55
N ALA A 250 -17.88 12.39 13.88
CA ALA A 250 -17.01 11.32 13.42
C ALA A 250 -17.49 9.95 13.85
N ARG A 251 -17.87 9.79 15.13
CA ARG A 251 -18.39 8.53 15.68
C ARG A 251 -19.67 8.10 14.99
N THR A 252 -20.63 9.00 14.88
CA THR A 252 -21.93 8.72 14.26
C THR A 252 -21.77 8.32 12.79
N ALA A 253 -20.93 9.05 12.04
CA ALA A 253 -20.65 8.74 10.65
C ALA A 253 -20.01 7.36 10.50
N LEU A 254 -19.00 7.03 11.32
CA LEU A 254 -18.30 5.75 11.28
C LEU A 254 -19.19 4.57 11.67
N ASP A 255 -20.07 4.75 12.65
CA ASP A 255 -21.05 3.75 13.05
C ASP A 255 -22.06 3.48 11.92
N LEU A 256 -22.52 4.53 11.20
CA LEU A 256 -23.37 4.37 10.01
C LEU A 256 -22.65 3.70 8.83
N MET A 257 -21.34 3.81 8.75
CA MET A 257 -20.50 3.12 7.77
C MET A 257 -20.14 1.69 8.20
N ASP A 258 -20.69 1.21 9.30
CA ASP A 258 -20.46 -0.14 9.85
C ASP A 258 -18.98 -0.43 10.19
N VAL A 259 -18.22 0.62 10.56
CA VAL A 259 -16.84 0.51 11.06
C VAL A 259 -16.86 0.58 12.58
N ASP A 260 -16.44 -0.49 13.23
CA ASP A 260 -16.48 -0.57 14.68
C ASP A 260 -15.36 0.22 15.39
N LYS A 261 -15.33 0.20 16.72
CA LYS A 261 -14.36 0.93 17.55
C LYS A 261 -12.91 0.49 17.35
N MET A 262 -12.68 -0.70 16.80
CA MET A 262 -11.36 -1.22 16.46
C MET A 262 -11.05 -1.08 14.96
N GLY A 263 -11.90 -0.40 14.21
CA GLY A 263 -11.74 -0.23 12.77
C GLY A 263 -12.07 -1.46 11.94
N LEU A 264 -12.74 -2.46 12.52
CA LEU A 264 -13.20 -3.63 11.78
C LEU A 264 -14.44 -3.27 10.97
N ASP A 265 -14.44 -3.57 9.70
CA ASP A 265 -15.60 -3.45 8.82
C ASP A 265 -16.43 -4.73 8.77
N HIS A 266 -17.45 -4.74 7.93
CA HIS A 266 -18.31 -5.91 7.73
C HIS A 266 -17.53 -7.15 7.28
N ILE A 267 -16.53 -7.01 6.41
CA ILE A 267 -15.76 -8.16 5.89
C ILE A 267 -14.83 -8.72 6.98
N ASP A 268 -14.14 -7.86 7.73
CA ASP A 268 -13.34 -8.31 8.88
C ASP A 268 -14.16 -9.14 9.84
N ARG A 269 -15.32 -8.62 10.23
CA ARG A 269 -16.22 -9.35 11.14
C ARG A 269 -16.74 -10.63 10.52
N ASN A 270 -17.07 -10.63 9.22
CA ASN A 270 -17.51 -11.83 8.51
C ASN A 270 -16.41 -12.92 8.48
N ILE A 271 -15.15 -12.53 8.26
CA ILE A 271 -14.00 -13.44 8.36
C ILE A 271 -13.97 -14.10 9.74
N LEU A 272 -13.98 -13.29 10.81
CA LEU A 272 -13.88 -13.78 12.18
C LEU A 272 -15.07 -14.65 12.59
N VAL A 273 -16.30 -14.20 12.32
CA VAL A 273 -17.53 -14.94 12.60
C VAL A 273 -17.59 -16.25 11.82
N THR A 274 -17.20 -16.25 10.54
CA THR A 274 -17.16 -17.47 9.73
C THR A 274 -16.20 -18.51 10.31
N ILE A 275 -15.02 -18.10 10.79
CA ILE A 275 -14.07 -19.00 11.44
C ILE A 275 -14.67 -19.57 12.73
N ILE A 276 -15.38 -18.77 13.51
CA ILE A 276 -16.02 -19.21 14.74
C ILE A 276 -17.16 -20.19 14.46
N GLU A 277 -18.13 -19.78 13.64
CA GLU A 277 -19.39 -20.52 13.47
C GLU A 277 -19.26 -21.74 12.57
N LYS A 278 -18.50 -21.62 11.46
CA LYS A 278 -18.38 -22.72 10.49
C LYS A 278 -17.20 -23.66 10.75
N PHE A 279 -16.18 -23.16 11.46
CA PHE A 279 -14.93 -23.92 11.66
C PHE A 279 -14.52 -24.03 13.15
N ASN A 280 -15.45 -23.80 14.07
CA ASN A 280 -15.25 -23.93 15.52
C ASN A 280 -13.99 -23.19 16.04
N GLY A 281 -13.76 -21.96 15.57
CA GLY A 281 -12.59 -21.16 15.91
C GLY A 281 -11.31 -21.48 15.15
N GLY A 282 -11.35 -22.44 14.24
CA GLY A 282 -10.24 -22.87 13.39
C GLY A 282 -9.51 -24.13 13.92
N PRO A 283 -8.43 -24.58 13.22
CA PRO A 283 -7.79 -23.93 12.08
C PRO A 283 -8.51 -24.15 10.74
N VAL A 284 -8.56 -23.14 9.88
CA VAL A 284 -9.12 -23.20 8.52
C VAL A 284 -8.12 -22.73 7.48
N GLY A 285 -8.05 -23.42 6.34
CA GLY A 285 -7.19 -23.03 5.21
C GLY A 285 -7.70 -21.75 4.53
N LEU A 286 -6.78 -21.00 3.90
CA LEU A 286 -7.10 -19.72 3.23
C LEU A 286 -8.17 -19.89 2.15
N ASP A 287 -7.98 -20.83 1.23
CA ASP A 287 -8.91 -21.05 0.10
C ASP A 287 -10.29 -21.49 0.57
N THR A 288 -10.36 -22.30 1.63
CA THR A 288 -11.62 -22.72 2.25
C THR A 288 -12.35 -21.54 2.88
N LEU A 289 -11.61 -20.69 3.59
CA LEU A 289 -12.16 -19.47 4.18
C LEU A 289 -12.65 -18.50 3.10
N ALA A 290 -11.86 -18.28 2.06
CA ALA A 290 -12.18 -17.43 0.91
C ALA A 290 -13.48 -17.87 0.23
N ALA A 291 -13.59 -19.16 -0.06
CA ALA A 291 -14.82 -19.75 -0.62
C ALA A 291 -16.02 -19.61 0.32
N ALA A 292 -15.83 -19.75 1.65
CA ALA A 292 -16.90 -19.67 2.64
C ALA A 292 -17.51 -18.28 2.81
N ILE A 293 -16.71 -17.21 2.56
CA ILE A 293 -17.14 -15.81 2.67
C ILE A 293 -17.39 -15.14 1.31
N GLY A 294 -17.01 -15.78 0.19
CA GLY A 294 -17.16 -15.25 -1.16
C GLY A 294 -16.18 -14.12 -1.49
N GLU A 295 -14.94 -14.17 -0.97
CA GLU A 295 -13.89 -13.20 -1.20
C GLU A 295 -12.67 -13.87 -1.85
N ASP A 296 -11.81 -13.07 -2.54
CA ASP A 296 -10.56 -13.57 -3.10
C ASP A 296 -9.55 -13.91 -1.99
N ALA A 297 -8.88 -15.06 -2.12
CA ALA A 297 -7.90 -15.52 -1.14
C ALA A 297 -6.73 -14.55 -0.97
N GLY A 298 -6.23 -13.98 -2.06
CA GLY A 298 -5.17 -12.96 -2.03
C GLY A 298 -5.62 -11.69 -1.33
N THR A 299 -6.87 -11.27 -1.52
CA THR A 299 -7.44 -10.11 -0.83
C THR A 299 -7.51 -10.36 0.69
N ILE A 300 -7.94 -11.55 1.12
CA ILE A 300 -7.94 -11.88 2.54
C ILE A 300 -6.52 -11.80 3.11
N GLU A 301 -5.55 -12.45 2.44
CA GLU A 301 -4.16 -12.54 2.91
C GLU A 301 -3.44 -11.20 2.93
N ASP A 302 -3.67 -10.34 1.93
CA ASP A 302 -2.92 -9.09 1.77
C ASP A 302 -3.56 -7.87 2.44
N VAL A 303 -4.90 -7.85 2.54
CA VAL A 303 -5.63 -6.66 2.99
C VAL A 303 -6.20 -6.82 4.40
N TYR A 304 -6.81 -7.97 4.69
CA TYR A 304 -7.54 -8.18 5.96
C TYR A 304 -6.66 -8.82 7.04
N GLU A 305 -5.99 -9.93 6.75
CA GLU A 305 -5.18 -10.66 7.73
C GLU A 305 -4.10 -9.82 8.43
N PRO A 306 -3.33 -8.96 7.74
CA PRO A 306 -2.24 -8.23 8.41
C PRO A 306 -2.72 -7.38 9.59
N TYR A 307 -3.88 -6.75 9.45
CA TYR A 307 -4.46 -5.95 10.52
C TYR A 307 -5.06 -6.82 11.64
N LEU A 308 -5.77 -7.89 11.29
CA LEU A 308 -6.38 -8.82 12.24
C LEU A 308 -5.31 -9.54 13.07
N ILE A 309 -4.20 -9.94 12.45
CA ILE A 309 -3.07 -10.58 13.12
C ILE A 309 -2.36 -9.60 14.05
N LYS A 310 -2.04 -8.39 13.54
CA LYS A 310 -1.38 -7.35 14.34
C LYS A 310 -2.13 -7.01 15.62
N ASN A 311 -3.45 -6.95 15.54
CA ASN A 311 -4.31 -6.62 16.69
C ASN A 311 -4.73 -7.84 17.51
N GLY A 312 -4.21 -9.02 17.20
CA GLY A 312 -4.42 -10.23 17.99
C GLY A 312 -5.78 -10.86 17.84
N PHE A 313 -6.55 -10.53 16.80
CA PHE A 313 -7.84 -11.18 16.50
C PHE A 313 -7.66 -12.54 15.83
N LEU A 314 -6.62 -12.69 15.02
CA LEU A 314 -6.37 -13.85 14.20
C LEU A 314 -4.94 -14.35 14.40
N ASN A 315 -4.75 -15.66 14.45
CA ASN A 315 -3.45 -16.30 14.40
C ASN A 315 -3.29 -17.10 13.10
N ARG A 316 -2.10 -17.03 12.50
CA ARG A 316 -1.71 -17.88 11.38
C ARG A 316 -0.86 -19.04 11.88
N THR A 317 -1.33 -20.26 11.67
CA THR A 317 -0.65 -21.49 12.06
C THR A 317 -0.30 -22.32 10.82
N PRO A 318 0.60 -23.31 10.92
CA PRO A 318 0.88 -24.23 9.80
C PRO A 318 -0.36 -24.98 9.28
N LYS A 319 -1.38 -25.14 10.12
CA LYS A 319 -2.64 -25.83 9.76
C LYS A 319 -3.72 -24.87 9.23
N GLY A 320 -3.52 -23.56 9.31
CA GLY A 320 -4.48 -22.56 8.88
C GLY A 320 -4.69 -21.43 9.88
N ARG A 321 -5.79 -20.69 9.69
CA ARG A 321 -6.19 -19.52 10.49
C ARG A 321 -7.01 -19.94 11.67
N THR A 322 -6.72 -19.36 12.84
CA THR A 322 -7.50 -19.54 14.07
C THR A 322 -7.83 -18.20 14.69
N VAL A 323 -9.01 -18.05 15.25
CA VAL A 323 -9.36 -16.87 16.05
C VAL A 323 -8.79 -16.99 17.46
N THR A 324 -8.74 -15.86 18.16
CA THR A 324 -8.24 -15.77 19.54
C THR A 324 -9.39 -15.51 20.52
N ASP A 325 -9.11 -15.65 21.82
CA ASP A 325 -10.07 -15.28 22.87
C ASP A 325 -10.47 -13.80 22.81
N LEU A 326 -9.55 -12.94 22.31
CA LEU A 326 -9.85 -11.53 22.09
C LEU A 326 -10.97 -11.34 21.08
N THR A 327 -11.01 -12.17 20.04
CA THR A 327 -12.06 -12.14 19.00
C THR A 327 -13.43 -12.46 19.59
N TYR A 328 -13.54 -13.51 20.39
CA TYR A 328 -14.79 -13.86 21.06
C TYR A 328 -15.31 -12.73 21.94
N ARG A 329 -14.41 -12.14 22.76
CA ARG A 329 -14.75 -10.98 23.62
C ARG A 329 -15.18 -9.76 22.81
N HIS A 330 -14.48 -9.45 21.73
CA HIS A 330 -14.79 -8.31 20.87
C HIS A 330 -16.14 -8.44 20.18
N LEU A 331 -16.48 -9.65 19.72
CA LEU A 331 -17.76 -9.94 19.07
C LEU A 331 -18.90 -10.20 20.06
N GLY A 332 -18.63 -10.20 21.38
CA GLY A 332 -19.62 -10.48 22.41
C GLY A 332 -20.08 -11.95 22.44
N LEU A 333 -19.29 -12.86 21.90
CA LEU A 333 -19.54 -14.29 21.86
C LEU A 333 -18.93 -14.99 23.09
N LYS A 334 -19.55 -16.08 23.51
CA LYS A 334 -18.98 -16.94 24.56
C LYS A 334 -17.95 -17.89 23.94
N LEU A 335 -16.87 -18.13 24.70
CA LEU A 335 -15.87 -19.16 24.40
C LEU A 335 -16.47 -20.54 24.45
#